data_47595b88eacc4fd9aeaf3694d161525a
#
_entry.id   47595b88eacc4fd9aeaf3694d161525a
#
_cell.length_a   1.000
_cell.length_b   1.000
_cell.length_c   1.000
_cell.angle_alpha   90.00
_cell.angle_beta   90.00
_cell.angle_gamma   90.00
#
_symmetry.space_group_name_H-M   'P 1'
#
loop_
_entity.id
_entity.type
_entity.pdbx_description
1 polymer ?
#
loop_
_entity_poly.entity_id
_entity_poly.type
_entity_poly.pdbx_seq_one_letter_code
_entity_poly.pdbx_strand_id
1 'polypeptide(L)'
;MFRVYFLGFLFLSLLTGCANVPSFKNDSLPVPLKKGGGYYLDDGPGDHTPENIDEIPNATPKVEPFHGRANQPYIALDSKYVPMTSFYPYKERGVASWYGKRYHGKKTSIGEVYDMYSMTGAHTTLPIPCYVRVTNTENNKNVIVRINDRGPFKKDRVIDLSFAAAYKLRLSDKGSGPVEVELIDPRQFSALKKTPDILNEKIQEKDVATAQVKLAEETISTEPLYIQAGAFKNEKNADLLLKQLLDMKIENTPPFKKQFSEDLFHVVIGPFNSKDEANNIADLIKSKIKISIFVVTKEKN
;
A
#
# COMPACT_ATOMS: atom_id res chain seq x y z
N MET A 1 -89.91 -5.77 -9.31
CA MET A 1 -90.83 -6.07 -8.22
C MET A 1 -90.05 -6.38 -6.94
N PHE A 2 -90.42 -5.65 -5.85
CA PHE A 2 -90.05 -5.83 -4.41
C PHE A 2 -88.58 -5.66 -4.04
N ARG A 3 -88.15 -4.57 -3.53
CA ARG A 3 -88.11 -3.94 -2.20
C ARG A 3 -88.17 -4.90 -1.04
N VAL A 4 -87.09 -4.89 -0.19
CA VAL A 4 -87.21 -4.76 1.28
C VAL A 4 -85.90 -4.25 1.87
N TYR A 5 -86.02 -3.17 2.62
CA TYR A 5 -85.09 -2.59 3.58
C TYR A 5 -85.00 -3.42 4.84
N PHE A 6 -83.85 -3.51 5.50
CA PHE A 6 -83.81 -3.58 6.97
C PHE A 6 -82.62 -2.84 7.57
N LEU A 7 -83.00 -1.91 8.41
CA LEU A 7 -82.20 -1.12 9.31
C LEU A 7 -81.72 -1.89 10.53
N GLY A 8 -80.58 -1.43 11.09
CA GLY A 8 -80.44 -1.37 12.55
C GLY A 8 -79.34 -2.30 13.09
N PHE A 9 -78.38 -1.86 13.71
CA PHE A 9 -78.23 -1.37 15.05
C PHE A 9 -76.79 -1.15 15.42
N LEU A 10 -76.50 0.02 15.89
CA LEU A 10 -75.27 0.51 16.52
C LEU A 10 -75.09 -0.18 17.88
N PHE A 11 -73.94 -0.79 18.15
CA PHE A 11 -73.56 -1.08 19.54
C PHE A 11 -72.09 -0.64 19.79
N LEU A 12 -71.97 0.48 20.44
CA LEU A 12 -70.77 1.07 20.98
C LEU A 12 -70.51 0.47 22.35
N SER A 13 -69.44 -0.33 22.49
CA SER A 13 -68.98 -0.73 23.82
C SER A 13 -67.54 -0.37 24.01
N LEU A 14 -67.35 0.68 24.80
CA LEU A 14 -66.10 1.07 25.43
C LEU A 14 -65.66 0.04 26.44
N LEU A 15 -64.51 -0.59 26.22
CA LEU A 15 -63.82 -1.34 27.25
C LEU A 15 -62.39 -0.76 27.40
N THR A 16 -62.23 0.03 28.42
CA THR A 16 -60.93 0.44 29.00
C THR A 16 -60.27 -0.78 29.62
N GLY A 17 -59.21 -1.27 29.00
CA GLY A 17 -58.36 -2.29 29.60
C GLY A 17 -56.91 -1.73 29.70
N CYS A 18 -56.52 -1.36 30.94
CA CYS A 18 -55.11 -1.13 31.26
C CYS A 18 -54.36 -2.46 31.20
N ALA A 19 -53.59 -2.67 30.17
CA ALA A 19 -52.62 -3.77 30.09
C ALA A 19 -51.23 -3.23 30.38
N ASN A 20 -50.66 -3.67 31.52
CA ASN A 20 -49.26 -3.54 31.83
C ASN A 20 -48.43 -4.22 30.72
N VAL A 21 -47.72 -3.42 29.94
CA VAL A 21 -46.72 -3.91 29.00
C VAL A 21 -45.44 -4.20 29.80
N PRO A 22 -44.95 -5.44 29.83
CA PRO A 22 -43.64 -5.69 30.43
C PRO A 22 -42.57 -5.01 29.59
N SER A 23 -41.75 -4.20 30.26
CA SER A 23 -40.54 -3.59 29.69
C SER A 23 -39.58 -4.70 29.29
N PHE A 24 -39.53 -5.02 28.00
CA PHE A 24 -38.45 -5.84 27.46
C PHE A 24 -37.16 -5.01 27.53
N LYS A 25 -36.22 -5.49 28.36
CA LYS A 25 -34.81 -5.09 28.27
C LYS A 25 -34.37 -5.29 26.83
N ASN A 26 -33.87 -4.23 26.21
CA ASN A 26 -33.15 -4.27 24.95
C ASN A 26 -31.90 -5.14 25.12
N ASP A 27 -32.04 -6.43 24.97
CA ASP A 27 -30.94 -7.26 24.51
C ASP A 27 -30.73 -6.85 23.05
N SER A 28 -29.70 -6.05 22.85
CA SER A 28 -29.23 -5.67 21.53
C SER A 28 -28.84 -6.94 20.77
N LEU A 29 -29.77 -7.43 19.97
CA LEU A 29 -29.45 -8.40 18.93
C LEU A 29 -28.29 -7.81 18.10
N PRO A 30 -27.25 -8.61 17.80
CA PRO A 30 -26.19 -8.14 16.93
C PRO A 30 -26.81 -7.64 15.63
N VAL A 31 -26.64 -6.36 15.36
CA VAL A 31 -27.08 -5.73 14.11
C VAL A 31 -26.46 -6.55 12.98
N PRO A 32 -27.26 -7.15 12.08
CA PRO A 32 -26.69 -7.82 10.92
C PRO A 32 -25.87 -6.79 10.16
N LEU A 33 -24.57 -6.99 10.07
CA LEU A 33 -23.70 -6.22 9.20
C LEU A 33 -24.34 -6.16 7.82
N LYS A 34 -24.70 -4.95 7.37
CA LYS A 34 -25.28 -4.70 6.06
C LYS A 34 -24.37 -5.40 5.02
N LYS A 35 -24.88 -6.41 4.33
CA LYS A 35 -24.33 -6.94 3.09
C LYS A 35 -24.37 -5.81 2.06
N GLY A 36 -23.28 -5.05 1.96
CA GLY A 36 -23.19 -3.86 1.11
C GLY A 36 -21.81 -3.22 1.14
N GLY A 37 -20.78 -3.97 1.46
CA GLY A 37 -19.40 -3.59 1.18
C GLY A 37 -18.96 -4.30 -0.08
N GLY A 38 -18.08 -3.70 -0.88
CA GLY A 38 -17.59 -4.24 -2.14
C GLY A 38 -16.71 -5.50 -2.03
N TYR A 39 -17.18 -6.50 -1.30
CA TYR A 39 -16.51 -7.79 -1.16
C TYR A 39 -16.67 -8.62 -2.43
N TYR A 40 -15.59 -9.29 -2.80
CA TYR A 40 -15.63 -10.20 -3.94
C TYR A 40 -16.36 -11.49 -3.54
N LEU A 41 -17.52 -11.75 -4.16
CA LEU A 41 -18.36 -12.93 -3.91
C LEU A 41 -18.73 -13.09 -2.42
N ASP A 42 -18.26 -14.18 -1.80
CA ASP A 42 -18.47 -14.60 -0.41
C ASP A 42 -17.29 -14.27 0.52
N ASP A 43 -16.30 -13.53 0.02
CA ASP A 43 -15.21 -13.03 0.86
C ASP A 43 -15.74 -11.96 1.82
N GLY A 44 -14.99 -11.65 2.87
CA GLY A 44 -15.39 -10.66 3.86
C GLY A 44 -14.66 -10.82 5.17
N PRO A 45 -15.07 -10.06 6.20
CA PRO A 45 -14.55 -10.23 7.55
C PRO A 45 -14.89 -11.62 8.08
N GLY A 46 -14.10 -12.10 9.02
CA GLY A 46 -14.40 -13.32 9.77
C GLY A 46 -15.70 -13.18 10.55
N ASP A 47 -16.27 -14.31 10.95
CA ASP A 47 -17.53 -14.33 11.73
C ASP A 47 -17.35 -13.68 13.12
N HIS A 48 -16.10 -13.62 13.61
CA HIS A 48 -15.71 -12.97 14.86
C HIS A 48 -14.48 -12.09 14.60
N THR A 49 -14.70 -10.79 14.48
CA THR A 49 -13.59 -9.82 14.46
C THR A 49 -13.02 -9.68 15.87
N PRO A 50 -11.70 -9.84 16.10
CA PRO A 50 -11.10 -9.62 17.41
C PRO A 50 -11.39 -8.20 17.92
N GLU A 51 -11.78 -8.07 19.20
CA GLU A 51 -12.09 -6.76 19.80
C GLU A 51 -10.88 -5.81 19.79
N ASN A 52 -9.67 -6.36 19.86
CA ASN A 52 -8.40 -5.62 19.89
C ASN A 52 -7.70 -5.54 18.52
N ILE A 53 -8.41 -5.63 17.41
CA ILE A 53 -7.81 -5.62 16.06
C ILE A 53 -6.97 -4.35 15.79
N ASP A 54 -7.33 -3.22 16.37
CA ASP A 54 -6.55 -1.97 16.26
C ASP A 54 -5.21 -2.04 17.01
N GLU A 55 -5.08 -2.94 18.01
CA GLU A 55 -3.86 -3.13 18.80
C GLU A 55 -2.86 -4.09 18.12
N ILE A 56 -3.27 -4.83 17.09
CA ILE A 56 -2.38 -5.73 16.35
C ILE A 56 -1.15 -4.94 15.89
N PRO A 57 0.08 -5.35 16.30
CA PRO A 57 1.27 -4.58 15.99
C PRO A 57 1.58 -4.59 14.51
N ASN A 58 2.14 -3.51 14.00
CA ASN A 58 2.66 -3.46 12.64
C ASN A 58 3.71 -4.56 12.41
N ALA A 59 3.84 -5.02 11.16
CA ALA A 59 4.93 -5.90 10.79
C ALA A 59 6.28 -5.21 11.07
N THR A 60 7.22 -5.95 11.67
CA THR A 60 8.56 -5.43 11.95
C THR A 60 9.48 -5.75 10.78
N PRO A 61 9.98 -4.73 10.05
CA PRO A 61 10.90 -4.93 8.96
C PRO A 61 12.18 -5.63 9.40
N LYS A 62 12.53 -6.71 8.71
CA LYS A 62 13.76 -7.47 8.91
C LYS A 62 14.31 -7.93 7.56
N VAL A 63 15.60 -8.16 7.49
CA VAL A 63 16.23 -8.73 6.28
C VAL A 63 15.81 -10.19 6.15
N GLU A 64 15.16 -10.53 5.05
CA GLU A 64 14.75 -11.88 4.71
C GLU A 64 15.26 -12.24 3.30
N PRO A 65 15.63 -13.51 3.04
CA PRO A 65 15.98 -13.95 1.71
C PRO A 65 14.75 -13.90 0.80
N PHE A 66 14.92 -13.42 -0.42
CA PHE A 66 13.85 -13.42 -1.41
C PHE A 66 13.45 -14.84 -1.81
N HIS A 67 12.15 -15.08 -1.96
CA HIS A 67 11.63 -16.36 -2.37
C HIS A 67 11.94 -16.63 -3.85
N GLY A 68 12.74 -17.66 -4.16
CA GLY A 68 13.28 -17.90 -5.49
C GLY A 68 12.21 -18.04 -6.58
N ARG A 69 11.17 -18.86 -6.36
CA ARG A 69 10.13 -19.12 -7.35
C ARG A 69 9.16 -17.94 -7.51
N ALA A 70 8.71 -17.37 -6.41
CA ALA A 70 7.69 -16.32 -6.45
C ALA A 70 8.20 -14.97 -6.99
N ASN A 71 9.52 -14.80 -7.10
CA ASN A 71 10.17 -13.63 -7.71
C ASN A 71 10.61 -13.86 -9.18
N GLN A 72 10.20 -14.97 -9.79
CA GLN A 72 10.36 -15.14 -11.24
C GLN A 72 9.24 -14.43 -12.00
N PRO A 73 9.47 -14.04 -13.26
CA PRO A 73 8.40 -13.56 -14.13
C PRO A 73 7.26 -14.59 -14.22
N TYR A 74 6.03 -14.10 -14.14
CA TYR A 74 4.84 -14.96 -14.17
C TYR A 74 3.71 -14.34 -14.99
N ILE A 75 2.72 -15.14 -15.35
CA ILE A 75 1.51 -14.71 -16.06
C ILE A 75 0.31 -14.96 -15.14
N ALA A 76 -0.55 -13.96 -15.00
CA ALA A 76 -1.83 -14.09 -14.32
C ALA A 76 -2.88 -13.25 -15.06
N LEU A 77 -4.07 -13.82 -15.30
CA LEU A 77 -5.17 -13.20 -16.05
C LEU A 77 -4.67 -12.53 -17.34
N ASP A 78 -3.94 -13.28 -18.16
CA ASP A 78 -3.37 -12.88 -19.47
C ASP A 78 -2.39 -11.69 -19.42
N SER A 79 -2.00 -11.25 -18.25
CA SER A 79 -1.01 -10.19 -18.04
C SER A 79 0.31 -10.76 -17.53
N LYS A 80 1.42 -10.29 -18.10
CA LYS A 80 2.77 -10.67 -17.67
C LYS A 80 3.27 -9.72 -16.60
N TYR A 81 3.74 -10.28 -15.51
CA TYR A 81 4.35 -9.55 -14.38
C TYR A 81 5.82 -9.93 -14.25
N VAL A 82 6.65 -8.92 -14.01
CA VAL A 82 8.10 -9.10 -13.80
C VAL A 82 8.45 -8.55 -12.41
N PRO A 83 8.59 -9.40 -11.40
CA PRO A 83 8.97 -8.96 -10.06
C PRO A 83 10.34 -8.30 -10.01
N MET A 84 10.48 -7.33 -9.12
CA MET A 84 11.75 -6.72 -8.77
C MET A 84 12.66 -7.77 -8.09
N THR A 85 13.95 -7.69 -8.37
CA THR A 85 14.95 -8.66 -7.87
C THR A 85 15.79 -8.12 -6.71
N SER A 86 15.60 -6.85 -6.34
CA SER A 86 16.29 -6.18 -5.23
C SER A 86 15.46 -5.03 -4.65
N PHE A 87 15.92 -4.48 -3.52
CA PHE A 87 15.30 -3.31 -2.91
C PHE A 87 15.71 -2.05 -3.67
N TYR A 88 14.79 -1.51 -4.47
CA TYR A 88 14.89 -0.18 -5.06
C TYR A 88 13.87 0.73 -4.39
N PRO A 89 14.14 2.04 -4.31
CA PRO A 89 13.12 2.99 -3.88
C PRO A 89 11.83 2.80 -4.70
N TYR A 90 10.74 2.52 -3.99
CA TYR A 90 9.43 2.33 -4.62
C TYR A 90 8.40 3.10 -3.82
N LYS A 91 7.63 3.92 -4.52
CA LYS A 91 6.53 4.68 -3.96
C LYS A 91 5.48 4.84 -5.03
N GLU A 92 4.27 4.35 -4.78
CA GLU A 92 3.17 4.37 -5.76
C GLU A 92 1.85 4.69 -5.07
N ARG A 93 1.02 5.50 -5.74
CA ARG A 93 -0.36 5.77 -5.34
C ARG A 93 -1.32 4.98 -6.20
N GLY A 94 -2.33 4.43 -5.57
CA GLY A 94 -3.36 3.66 -6.25
C GLY A 94 -4.45 3.23 -5.30
N VAL A 95 -5.28 2.28 -5.73
CA VAL A 95 -6.35 1.73 -4.92
C VAL A 95 -5.87 0.49 -4.18
N ALA A 96 -6.06 0.46 -2.86
CA ALA A 96 -5.95 -0.76 -2.08
C ALA A 96 -7.31 -1.46 -2.00
N SER A 97 -7.29 -2.78 -1.96
CA SER A 97 -8.40 -3.63 -1.56
C SER A 97 -7.90 -4.58 -0.48
N TRP A 98 -8.71 -5.53 -0.05
CA TRP A 98 -8.32 -6.52 0.94
C TRP A 98 -8.99 -7.87 0.66
N TYR A 99 -8.43 -8.93 1.22
CA TYR A 99 -8.92 -10.30 1.16
C TYR A 99 -9.11 -10.83 2.57
N GLY A 100 -10.16 -11.60 2.77
CA GLY A 100 -10.68 -11.96 4.08
C GLY A 100 -10.82 -13.46 4.31
N LYS A 101 -11.95 -13.85 4.90
CA LYS A 101 -12.20 -15.20 5.39
C LYS A 101 -12.12 -16.30 4.32
N ARG A 102 -12.43 -15.97 3.07
CA ARG A 102 -12.35 -16.92 1.97
C ARG A 102 -10.93 -17.46 1.75
N TYR A 103 -9.91 -16.64 2.01
CA TYR A 103 -8.50 -16.96 1.81
C TYR A 103 -7.80 -17.40 3.10
N HIS A 104 -8.41 -17.13 4.24
CA HIS A 104 -7.86 -17.51 5.55
C HIS A 104 -7.57 -19.00 5.62
N GLY A 105 -6.38 -19.38 6.09
CA GLY A 105 -5.90 -20.76 6.14
C GLY A 105 -5.36 -21.32 4.82
N LYS A 106 -5.47 -20.60 3.69
CA LYS A 106 -4.91 -21.04 2.40
C LYS A 106 -3.46 -20.59 2.25
N LYS A 107 -2.73 -21.25 1.36
CA LYS A 107 -1.34 -20.93 1.09
C LYS A 107 -1.22 -19.72 0.18
N THR A 108 -0.30 -18.81 0.53
CA THR A 108 0.14 -17.69 -0.29
C THR A 108 1.07 -18.18 -1.42
N SER A 109 1.45 -17.29 -2.33
CA SER A 109 2.38 -17.59 -3.44
C SER A 109 3.78 -18.03 -3.00
N ILE A 110 4.18 -17.75 -1.75
CA ILE A 110 5.43 -18.26 -1.14
C ILE A 110 5.22 -19.48 -0.25
N GLY A 111 3.99 -20.01 -0.20
CA GLY A 111 3.67 -21.24 0.53
C GLY A 111 3.34 -21.04 2.02
N GLU A 112 3.37 -19.82 2.53
CA GLU A 112 2.93 -19.51 3.89
C GLU A 112 1.41 -19.63 4.02
N VAL A 113 0.93 -19.95 5.21
CA VAL A 113 -0.52 -19.94 5.48
C VAL A 113 -0.97 -18.50 5.66
N TYR A 114 -1.95 -18.09 4.87
CA TYR A 114 -2.55 -16.76 5.01
C TYR A 114 -3.39 -16.67 6.29
N ASP A 115 -3.06 -15.69 7.10
CA ASP A 115 -3.84 -15.29 8.26
C ASP A 115 -4.38 -13.88 8.05
N MET A 116 -5.72 -13.75 7.97
CA MET A 116 -6.40 -12.48 7.74
C MET A 116 -6.20 -11.46 8.89
N TYR A 117 -5.78 -11.91 10.06
CA TYR A 117 -5.49 -11.05 11.22
C TYR A 117 -4.01 -10.69 11.35
N SER A 118 -3.15 -11.18 10.49
CA SER A 118 -1.74 -10.78 10.41
C SER A 118 -1.55 -9.54 9.56
N MET A 119 -0.50 -8.75 9.84
CA MET A 119 -0.16 -7.55 9.08
C MET A 119 0.59 -7.92 7.80
N THR A 120 -0.16 -8.40 6.80
CA THR A 120 0.37 -8.88 5.51
C THR A 120 -0.37 -8.28 4.32
N GLY A 121 0.18 -8.50 3.13
CA GLY A 121 -0.45 -8.06 1.88
C GLY A 121 0.14 -8.76 0.65
N ALA A 122 -0.52 -8.55 -0.48
CA ALA A 122 -0.14 -9.05 -1.80
C ALA A 122 0.22 -7.89 -2.73
N HIS A 123 1.31 -8.05 -3.48
CA HIS A 123 1.75 -7.09 -4.49
C HIS A 123 2.24 -7.80 -5.74
N THR A 124 1.98 -7.21 -6.91
CA THR A 124 2.29 -7.84 -8.19
C THR A 124 3.77 -7.96 -8.49
N THR A 125 4.55 -6.92 -8.20
CA THR A 125 5.94 -6.82 -8.69
C THR A 125 6.98 -6.53 -7.61
N LEU A 126 6.62 -6.14 -6.40
CA LEU A 126 7.59 -6.00 -5.32
C LEU A 126 8.30 -7.33 -5.03
N PRO A 127 9.58 -7.30 -4.62
CA PRO A 127 10.27 -8.52 -4.23
C PRO A 127 9.60 -9.13 -3.00
N ILE A 128 9.38 -10.42 -2.96
CA ILE A 128 8.77 -11.08 -1.80
C ILE A 128 9.68 -12.15 -1.19
N PRO A 129 9.74 -12.18 0.15
CA PRO A 129 9.11 -11.28 1.10
C PRO A 129 9.77 -9.89 1.17
N CYS A 130 8.97 -8.85 1.38
CA CYS A 130 9.44 -7.49 1.67
C CYS A 130 8.45 -6.77 2.61
N TYR A 131 8.75 -5.53 2.97
CA TYR A 131 7.91 -4.73 3.85
C TYR A 131 7.56 -3.41 3.18
N VAL A 132 6.31 -2.99 3.33
CA VAL A 132 5.84 -1.71 2.81
C VAL A 132 5.12 -0.92 3.91
N ARG A 133 5.26 0.41 3.85
CA ARG A 133 4.35 1.32 4.53
C ARG A 133 3.19 1.57 3.58
N VAL A 134 1.98 1.38 4.06
CA VAL A 134 0.74 1.71 3.35
C VAL A 134 0.06 2.84 4.08
N THR A 135 -0.16 3.95 3.41
CA THR A 135 -0.82 5.13 3.95
C THR A 135 -2.15 5.37 3.24
N ASN A 136 -3.25 5.38 3.96
CA ASN A 136 -4.53 5.81 3.42
C ASN A 136 -4.50 7.33 3.22
N THR A 137 -4.65 7.80 1.97
CA THR A 137 -4.49 9.21 1.60
C THR A 137 -5.71 10.08 1.97
N GLU A 138 -6.84 9.47 2.39
CA GLU A 138 -8.02 10.20 2.86
C GLU A 138 -7.90 10.59 4.35
N ASN A 139 -7.26 9.76 5.18
CA ASN A 139 -7.23 9.95 6.63
C ASN A 139 -5.82 9.95 7.25
N ASN A 140 -4.78 9.80 6.42
CA ASN A 140 -3.36 9.75 6.80
C ASN A 140 -2.97 8.61 7.77
N LYS A 141 -3.87 7.65 8.03
CA LYS A 141 -3.53 6.46 8.79
C LYS A 141 -2.56 5.60 7.98
N ASN A 142 -1.57 5.04 8.66
CA ASN A 142 -0.61 4.16 8.00
C ASN A 142 -0.36 2.89 8.80
N VAL A 143 0.05 1.86 8.10
CA VAL A 143 0.46 0.57 8.66
C VAL A 143 1.72 0.09 7.95
N ILE A 144 2.50 -0.76 8.61
CA ILE A 144 3.56 -1.53 7.96
C ILE A 144 3.08 -2.96 7.82
N VAL A 145 3.11 -3.47 6.58
CA VAL A 145 2.73 -4.84 6.26
C VAL A 145 3.88 -5.59 5.60
N ARG A 146 3.92 -6.89 5.81
CA ARG A 146 4.84 -7.80 5.11
C ARG A 146 4.17 -8.31 3.84
N ILE A 147 4.78 -8.08 2.70
CA ILE A 147 4.31 -8.61 1.41
C ILE A 147 4.81 -10.03 1.27
N ASN A 148 3.87 -10.98 1.27
CA ASN A 148 4.16 -12.41 1.19
C ASN A 148 3.28 -13.14 0.15
N ASP A 149 2.55 -12.37 -0.68
CA ASP A 149 1.69 -12.93 -1.71
C ASP A 149 1.74 -12.12 -3.01
N ARG A 150 1.23 -12.71 -4.11
CA ARG A 150 1.09 -12.12 -5.43
C ARG A 150 -0.36 -11.71 -5.71
N GLY A 151 -0.54 -10.55 -6.31
CA GLY A 151 -1.75 -9.81 -6.60
C GLY A 151 -1.54 -8.34 -6.28
N PRO A 152 -2.55 -7.51 -6.49
CA PRO A 152 -3.84 -7.75 -7.13
C PRO A 152 -3.73 -7.97 -8.63
N PHE A 153 -4.62 -8.79 -9.18
CA PHE A 153 -4.72 -8.99 -10.64
C PHE A 153 -5.90 -8.24 -11.25
N LYS A 154 -6.65 -7.50 -10.46
CA LYS A 154 -7.69 -6.59 -10.94
C LYS A 154 -7.03 -5.24 -11.27
N LYS A 155 -7.40 -4.67 -12.42
CA LYS A 155 -6.89 -3.36 -12.87
C LYS A 155 -7.18 -2.28 -11.82
N ASP A 156 -6.32 -1.27 -11.78
CA ASP A 156 -6.40 -0.07 -10.92
C ASP A 156 -6.12 -0.31 -9.43
N ARG A 157 -5.79 -1.54 -9.02
CA ARG A 157 -5.34 -1.82 -7.65
C ARG A 157 -3.82 -1.96 -7.58
N VAL A 158 -3.24 -1.32 -6.58
CA VAL A 158 -1.78 -1.37 -6.32
C VAL A 158 -1.43 -2.45 -5.28
N ILE A 159 -2.31 -2.71 -4.33
CA ILE A 159 -2.06 -3.65 -3.24
C ILE A 159 -3.37 -4.29 -2.76
N ASP A 160 -3.32 -5.57 -2.39
CA ASP A 160 -4.36 -6.22 -1.62
C ASP A 160 -3.84 -6.48 -0.20
N LEU A 161 -4.59 -6.02 0.80
CA LEU A 161 -4.21 -6.07 2.21
C LEU A 161 -4.89 -7.23 2.92
N SER A 162 -4.32 -7.68 4.02
CA SER A 162 -5.06 -8.50 4.98
C SER A 162 -6.22 -7.70 5.58
N PHE A 163 -7.21 -8.40 6.14
CA PHE A 163 -8.34 -7.77 6.80
C PHE A 163 -7.89 -6.85 7.95
N ALA A 164 -6.96 -7.31 8.80
CA ALA A 164 -6.45 -6.50 9.91
C ALA A 164 -5.78 -5.21 9.43
N ALA A 165 -4.95 -5.28 8.39
CA ALA A 165 -4.31 -4.11 7.82
C ALA A 165 -5.32 -3.12 7.22
N ALA A 166 -6.32 -3.61 6.47
CA ALA A 166 -7.38 -2.79 5.91
C ALA A 166 -8.26 -2.15 7.01
N TYR A 167 -8.56 -2.90 8.07
CA TYR A 167 -9.32 -2.40 9.21
C TYR A 167 -8.61 -1.22 9.89
N LYS A 168 -7.31 -1.36 10.19
CA LYS A 168 -6.50 -0.29 10.78
C LYS A 168 -6.42 0.95 9.90
N LEU A 169 -6.43 0.79 8.59
CA LEU A 169 -6.48 1.89 7.63
C LEU A 169 -7.89 2.47 7.43
N ARG A 170 -8.94 1.86 8.03
CA ARG A 170 -10.36 2.23 7.84
C ARG A 170 -10.83 2.03 6.39
N LEU A 171 -10.35 0.96 5.77
CA LEU A 171 -10.73 0.54 4.41
C LEU A 171 -11.67 -0.67 4.42
N SER A 172 -11.78 -1.40 5.54
CA SER A 172 -12.56 -2.63 5.64
C SER A 172 -14.01 -2.45 5.24
N ASP A 173 -14.67 -1.40 5.72
CA ASP A 173 -16.10 -1.17 5.50
C ASP A 173 -16.41 -0.72 4.07
N LYS A 174 -15.50 0.05 3.47
CA LYS A 174 -15.60 0.52 2.08
C LYS A 174 -15.19 -0.57 1.07
N GLY A 175 -14.47 -1.60 1.51
CA GLY A 175 -13.90 -2.67 0.68
C GLY A 175 -12.65 -2.26 -0.10
N SER A 176 -12.45 -0.97 -0.35
CA SER A 176 -11.28 -0.42 -1.05
C SER A 176 -11.16 1.08 -0.80
N GLY A 177 -9.99 1.64 -1.08
CA GLY A 177 -9.77 3.09 -1.01
C GLY A 177 -8.37 3.50 -1.47
N PRO A 178 -8.12 4.81 -1.62
CA PRO A 178 -6.88 5.33 -2.13
C PRO A 178 -5.77 5.24 -1.09
N VAL A 179 -4.62 4.71 -1.53
CA VAL A 179 -3.44 4.57 -0.68
C VAL A 179 -2.18 5.01 -1.41
N GLU A 180 -1.16 5.28 -0.61
CA GLU A 180 0.23 5.38 -1.04
C GLU A 180 0.99 4.19 -0.45
N VAL A 181 1.71 3.45 -1.29
CA VAL A 181 2.52 2.28 -0.93
C VAL A 181 3.99 2.64 -1.09
N GLU A 182 4.77 2.48 -0.03
CA GLU A 182 6.20 2.78 0.02
C GLU A 182 6.99 1.57 0.49
N LEU A 183 7.95 1.11 -0.32
CA LEU A 183 8.83 0.00 0.04
C LEU A 183 9.81 0.42 1.15
N ILE A 184 9.92 -0.42 2.16
CA ILE A 184 10.87 -0.22 3.26
C ILE A 184 12.10 -1.11 3.03
N ASP A 185 13.29 -0.48 2.97
CA ASP A 185 14.54 -1.23 3.04
C ASP A 185 14.82 -1.60 4.51
N PRO A 186 14.75 -2.88 4.87
CA PRO A 186 14.92 -3.30 6.26
C PRO A 186 16.32 -3.04 6.81
N ARG A 187 17.33 -2.89 5.95
CA ARG A 187 18.72 -2.55 6.33
C ARG A 187 18.79 -1.14 6.91
N GLN A 188 18.12 -0.19 6.27
CA GLN A 188 18.02 1.21 6.73
C GLN A 188 17.10 1.33 7.95
N PHE A 189 15.99 0.59 7.97
CA PHE A 189 15.05 0.58 9.09
C PHE A 189 15.70 0.13 10.41
N SER A 190 16.59 -0.84 10.35
CA SER A 190 17.35 -1.33 11.52
C SER A 190 18.39 -0.32 12.01
N ALA A 191 18.97 0.49 11.12
CA ALA A 191 19.91 1.54 11.48
C ALA A 191 19.23 2.69 12.24
N LEU A 192 18.02 3.09 11.83
CA LEU A 192 17.23 4.14 12.49
C LEU A 192 16.76 3.77 13.89
N LYS A 193 16.53 2.48 14.18
CA LYS A 193 16.17 2.00 15.52
C LYS A 193 17.33 2.03 16.54
N LYS A 194 18.58 2.12 16.07
CA LYS A 194 19.77 2.16 16.94
C LYS A 194 20.13 3.58 17.43
N THR A 195 19.39 4.59 17.02
CA THR A 195 19.69 6.00 17.33
C THR A 195 18.83 6.69 18.42
N PRO A 196 17.96 6.03 19.21
CA PRO A 196 17.19 6.73 20.24
C PRO A 196 17.96 7.08 21.53
N ASP A 197 19.12 6.42 21.80
CA ASP A 197 19.76 6.55 23.13
C ASP A 197 20.83 7.64 23.23
N ILE A 198 21.20 8.29 22.12
CA ILE A 198 22.24 9.34 22.14
C ILE A 198 21.67 10.77 22.18
N LEU A 199 20.38 10.96 21.90
CA LEU A 199 19.74 12.28 21.85
C LEU A 199 19.02 12.70 23.14
N ASN A 200 18.78 11.78 24.08
CA ASN A 200 18.09 12.10 25.34
C ASN A 200 19.00 12.59 26.48
N GLU A 201 20.33 12.57 26.30
CA GLU A 201 21.27 13.02 27.39
C GLU A 201 21.76 14.45 27.24
N LYS A 202 21.35 15.23 26.23
CA LYS A 202 21.84 16.60 25.99
C LYS A 202 20.77 17.66 25.76
N ILE A 203 19.55 17.50 26.23
CA ILE A 203 18.56 18.59 26.28
C ILE A 203 18.20 18.86 27.74
N GLN A 204 19.14 19.41 28.50
CA GLN A 204 18.83 20.27 29.65
C GLN A 204 19.21 21.72 29.25
N GLU A 205 18.16 22.51 29.19
CA GLU A 205 18.13 23.97 29.31
C GLU A 205 19.29 24.79 28.74
N LYS A 206 19.12 25.28 27.51
CA LYS A 206 19.36 26.69 27.18
C LYS A 206 18.78 27.04 25.79
N ASP A 207 18.10 28.21 25.76
CA ASP A 207 17.81 29.04 24.59
C ASP A 207 16.62 28.68 23.68
N VAL A 208 15.43 28.99 24.20
CA VAL A 208 14.18 29.16 23.43
C VAL A 208 14.11 30.60 22.88
N ALA A 209 15.10 31.06 22.15
CA ALA A 209 15.02 32.40 21.57
C ALA A 209 15.64 32.57 20.16
N THR A 210 16.11 31.51 19.51
CA THR A 210 16.76 31.67 18.20
C THR A 210 16.31 30.63 17.13
N ALA A 211 15.16 30.02 17.32
CA ALA A 211 14.68 28.95 16.43
C ALA A 211 13.69 29.42 15.33
N GLN A 212 13.53 30.72 15.09
CA GLN A 212 12.58 31.21 14.08
C GLN A 212 13.19 31.79 12.79
N VAL A 213 14.47 31.66 12.56
CA VAL A 213 15.14 32.21 11.34
C VAL A 213 15.96 31.16 10.58
N LYS A 214 15.77 29.87 10.79
CA LYS A 214 16.57 28.84 10.08
C LYS A 214 15.74 27.73 9.43
N LEU A 215 14.65 28.10 8.77
CA LEU A 215 13.86 27.18 7.95
C LEU A 215 13.90 27.56 6.47
N ALA A 216 15.04 27.97 5.98
CA ALA A 216 15.29 28.27 4.56
C ALA A 216 16.76 28.06 4.18
N GLU A 217 17.37 26.96 4.63
CA GLU A 217 18.57 26.44 3.96
C GLU A 217 18.31 24.95 3.68
N GLU A 218 17.73 24.68 2.51
CA GLU A 218 17.82 23.38 1.88
C GLU A 218 19.30 23.00 1.84
N THR A 219 19.66 21.92 2.52
CA THR A 219 20.95 21.28 2.39
C THR A 219 21.15 20.91 0.93
N ILE A 220 21.89 21.72 0.22
CA ILE A 220 22.44 21.40 -1.09
C ILE A 220 23.34 20.19 -0.86
N SER A 221 22.85 19.01 -1.19
CA SER A 221 23.68 17.81 -1.29
C SER A 221 24.74 18.10 -2.33
N THR A 222 26.00 18.17 -1.94
CA THR A 222 27.11 18.38 -2.84
C THR A 222 27.45 17.17 -3.71
N GLU A 223 26.75 16.06 -3.53
CA GLU A 223 26.90 14.86 -4.36
C GLU A 223 26.02 14.94 -5.62
N PRO A 224 26.59 14.63 -6.79
CA PRO A 224 25.84 14.68 -8.04
C PRO A 224 24.70 13.65 -8.03
N LEU A 225 23.54 14.09 -8.53
CA LEU A 225 22.34 13.28 -8.63
C LEU A 225 22.25 12.60 -9.99
N TYR A 226 21.80 11.36 -10.02
CA TYR A 226 21.58 10.58 -11.24
C TYR A 226 20.17 9.98 -11.23
N ILE A 227 19.62 9.76 -12.41
CA ILE A 227 18.42 8.95 -12.61
C ILE A 227 18.87 7.56 -13.05
N GLN A 228 18.50 6.52 -12.33
CA GLN A 228 18.64 5.14 -12.78
C GLN A 228 17.34 4.71 -13.48
N ALA A 229 17.42 4.51 -14.79
CA ALA A 229 16.28 4.12 -15.61
C ALA A 229 16.09 2.60 -15.70
N GLY A 230 17.12 1.83 -15.36
CA GLY A 230 17.04 0.36 -15.32
C GLY A 230 18.35 -0.30 -14.92
N ALA A 231 18.27 -1.57 -14.50
CA ALA A 231 19.40 -2.43 -14.23
C ALA A 231 19.10 -3.84 -14.78
N PHE A 232 20.03 -4.41 -15.56
CA PHE A 232 19.80 -5.62 -16.34
C PHE A 232 20.99 -6.58 -16.23
N LYS A 233 20.70 -7.87 -16.09
CA LYS A 233 21.75 -8.91 -16.23
C LYS A 233 22.19 -9.09 -17.67
N ASN A 234 21.32 -8.82 -18.63
CA ASN A 234 21.60 -8.97 -20.04
C ASN A 234 21.89 -7.59 -20.66
N GLU A 235 23.08 -7.44 -21.23
CA GLU A 235 23.52 -6.23 -21.89
C GLU A 235 22.57 -5.73 -22.99
N LYS A 236 22.03 -6.66 -23.80
CA LYS A 236 21.09 -6.31 -24.88
C LYS A 236 19.84 -5.61 -24.38
N ASN A 237 19.37 -5.98 -23.18
CA ASN A 237 18.20 -5.31 -22.57
C ASN A 237 18.52 -3.90 -22.12
N ALA A 238 19.72 -3.67 -21.60
CA ALA A 238 20.20 -2.33 -21.27
C ALA A 238 20.35 -1.48 -22.55
N ASP A 239 20.89 -2.05 -23.61
CA ASP A 239 21.04 -1.36 -24.92
C ASP A 239 19.68 -0.99 -25.51
N LEU A 240 18.69 -1.87 -25.42
CA LEU A 240 17.33 -1.59 -25.88
C LEU A 240 16.70 -0.42 -25.11
N LEU A 241 16.84 -0.41 -23.78
CA LEU A 241 16.34 0.71 -23.00
C LEU A 241 17.10 2.00 -23.31
N LEU A 242 18.43 1.95 -23.38
CA LEU A 242 19.25 3.12 -23.71
C LEU A 242 18.84 3.70 -25.07
N LYS A 243 18.68 2.85 -26.08
CA LYS A 243 18.20 3.29 -27.41
C LYS A 243 16.82 3.93 -27.33
N GLN A 244 15.89 3.31 -26.61
CA GLN A 244 14.53 3.84 -26.43
C GLN A 244 14.54 5.21 -25.77
N LEU A 245 15.39 5.43 -24.77
CA LEU A 245 15.56 6.73 -24.08
C LEU A 245 16.17 7.78 -25.01
N LEU A 246 17.17 7.42 -25.82
CA LEU A 246 17.79 8.32 -26.81
C LEU A 246 16.79 8.71 -27.91
N ASP A 247 15.97 7.79 -28.37
CA ASP A 247 14.95 8.03 -29.40
C ASP A 247 13.85 9.00 -28.93
N MET A 248 13.68 9.19 -27.61
CA MET A 248 12.70 10.12 -27.04
C MET A 248 13.07 11.60 -27.26
N LYS A 249 14.31 11.91 -27.58
CA LYS A 249 14.83 13.27 -27.84
C LYS A 249 14.35 14.28 -26.80
N ILE A 250 14.55 13.98 -25.51
CA ILE A 250 14.19 14.88 -24.41
C ILE A 250 15.19 16.03 -24.41
N GLU A 251 14.72 17.25 -24.62
CA GLU A 251 15.54 18.45 -24.61
C GLU A 251 16.09 18.73 -23.19
N ASN A 252 17.26 19.35 -23.13
CA ASN A 252 17.95 19.75 -21.90
C ASN A 252 18.20 18.59 -20.90
N THR A 253 18.35 17.36 -21.39
CA THR A 253 18.63 16.20 -20.56
C THR A 253 20.12 15.95 -20.49
N PRO A 254 20.69 15.69 -19.28
CA PRO A 254 22.07 15.21 -19.14
C PRO A 254 22.30 13.90 -19.92
N PRO A 255 23.56 13.53 -20.18
CA PRO A 255 23.87 12.35 -20.98
C PRO A 255 23.30 11.06 -20.41
N PHE A 256 22.81 10.22 -21.32
CA PHE A 256 22.42 8.84 -21.00
C PHE A 256 23.67 7.96 -21.07
N LYS A 257 23.87 7.12 -20.05
CA LYS A 257 25.05 6.23 -19.97
C LYS A 257 24.60 4.82 -19.63
N LYS A 258 25.32 3.82 -20.17
CA LYS A 258 25.28 2.44 -19.73
C LYS A 258 26.54 2.13 -18.94
N GLN A 259 26.40 1.57 -17.74
CA GLN A 259 27.51 1.21 -16.86
C GLN A 259 27.33 -0.22 -16.39
N PHE A 260 28.44 -0.95 -16.19
CA PHE A 260 28.44 -2.28 -15.62
C PHE A 260 28.99 -2.22 -14.21
N SER A 261 28.18 -2.59 -13.23
CA SER A 261 28.58 -2.69 -11.82
C SER A 261 27.70 -3.70 -11.09
N GLU A 262 28.23 -4.34 -10.06
CA GLU A 262 27.50 -5.33 -9.25
C GLU A 262 26.83 -6.44 -10.12
N ASP A 263 27.51 -6.93 -11.17
CA ASP A 263 27.02 -7.92 -12.12
C ASP A 263 25.78 -7.50 -12.92
N LEU A 264 25.50 -6.19 -13.01
CA LEU A 264 24.36 -5.63 -13.74
C LEU A 264 24.80 -4.50 -14.68
N PHE A 265 24.08 -4.41 -15.81
CA PHE A 265 24.15 -3.28 -16.73
C PHE A 265 23.11 -2.23 -16.30
N HIS A 266 23.59 -1.09 -15.77
CA HIS A 266 22.75 0.02 -15.35
C HIS A 266 22.60 1.02 -16.49
N VAL A 267 21.40 1.52 -16.71
CA VAL A 267 21.14 2.66 -17.59
C VAL A 267 20.85 3.86 -16.71
N VAL A 268 21.75 4.86 -16.76
CA VAL A 268 21.71 6.04 -15.91
C VAL A 268 21.68 7.33 -16.73
N ILE A 269 21.12 8.37 -16.17
CA ILE A 269 21.01 9.71 -16.75
C ILE A 269 21.55 10.69 -15.72
N GLY A 270 22.42 11.58 -16.10
CA GLY A 270 23.00 12.55 -15.17
C GLY A 270 24.46 12.92 -15.53
N PRO A 271 25.11 13.76 -14.71
CA PRO A 271 24.63 14.26 -13.40
C PRO A 271 23.60 15.38 -13.52
N PHE A 272 22.73 15.51 -12.51
CA PHE A 272 21.80 16.61 -12.32
C PHE A 272 22.27 17.55 -11.20
N ASN A 273 21.96 18.83 -11.33
CA ASN A 273 22.34 19.85 -10.36
C ASN A 273 21.32 20.02 -9.23
N SER A 274 20.07 19.57 -9.46
CA SER A 274 19.01 19.63 -8.45
C SER A 274 18.13 18.39 -8.49
N LYS A 275 17.51 18.10 -7.34
CA LYS A 275 16.57 17.02 -7.21
C LYS A 275 15.29 17.25 -8.00
N ASP A 276 14.86 18.50 -8.12
CA ASP A 276 13.66 18.87 -8.86
C ASP A 276 13.85 18.66 -10.36
N GLU A 277 15.03 19.03 -10.90
CA GLU A 277 15.39 18.76 -12.30
C GLU A 277 15.37 17.25 -12.59
N ALA A 278 16.01 16.46 -11.73
CA ALA A 278 16.03 15.02 -11.85
C ALA A 278 14.61 14.41 -11.79
N ASN A 279 13.77 14.86 -10.86
CA ASN A 279 12.39 14.38 -10.73
C ASN A 279 11.55 14.74 -11.96
N ASN A 280 11.64 15.96 -12.47
CA ASN A 280 10.90 16.41 -13.66
C ASN A 280 11.24 15.54 -14.89
N ILE A 281 12.50 15.26 -15.11
CA ILE A 281 12.95 14.38 -16.21
C ILE A 281 12.51 12.94 -15.98
N ALA A 282 12.58 12.44 -14.74
CA ALA A 282 12.12 11.09 -14.40
C ALA A 282 10.62 10.93 -14.67
N ASP A 283 9.79 11.90 -14.30
CA ASP A 283 8.35 11.85 -14.52
C ASP A 283 7.98 11.99 -15.99
N LEU A 284 8.72 12.80 -16.75
CA LEU A 284 8.56 12.88 -18.20
C LEU A 284 8.86 11.54 -18.88
N ILE A 285 9.94 10.85 -18.51
CA ILE A 285 10.28 9.54 -19.03
C ILE A 285 9.23 8.49 -18.65
N LYS A 286 8.81 8.46 -17.38
CA LYS A 286 7.74 7.57 -16.90
C LYS A 286 6.45 7.72 -17.69
N SER A 287 6.07 8.96 -18.01
CA SER A 287 4.85 9.24 -18.76
C SER A 287 4.88 8.67 -20.18
N LYS A 288 6.08 8.57 -20.80
CA LYS A 288 6.26 8.13 -22.18
C LYS A 288 6.46 6.62 -22.33
N ILE A 289 7.19 5.98 -21.43
CA ILE A 289 7.59 4.56 -21.59
C ILE A 289 7.23 3.64 -20.43
N LYS A 290 6.45 4.11 -19.46
CA LYS A 290 5.90 3.31 -18.33
C LYS A 290 6.94 2.42 -17.63
N ILE A 291 8.15 2.93 -17.41
CA ILE A 291 9.20 2.24 -16.65
C ILE A 291 9.34 2.84 -15.25
N SER A 292 9.82 2.04 -14.32
CA SER A 292 10.20 2.51 -13.00
C SER A 292 11.56 3.21 -13.07
N ILE A 293 11.60 4.47 -12.66
CA ILE A 293 12.79 5.32 -12.69
C ILE A 293 13.06 5.86 -11.30
N PHE A 294 14.33 5.92 -10.92
CA PHE A 294 14.76 6.34 -9.59
C PHE A 294 15.83 7.42 -9.68
N VAL A 295 15.72 8.42 -8.80
CA VAL A 295 16.79 9.40 -8.59
C VAL A 295 17.72 8.85 -7.52
N VAL A 296 19.01 8.77 -7.84
CA VAL A 296 20.08 8.24 -6.97
C VAL A 296 21.17 9.29 -6.78
N THR A 297 21.81 9.30 -5.61
CA THR A 297 22.81 10.30 -5.22
C THR A 297 24.24 9.99 -5.66
N LYS A 298 24.49 8.82 -6.27
CA LYS A 298 25.84 8.42 -6.68
C LYS A 298 25.82 7.64 -7.98
N GLU A 299 26.74 7.97 -8.87
CA GLU A 299 27.08 7.10 -9.99
C GLU A 299 27.71 5.83 -9.39
N LYS A 300 27.06 4.68 -9.52
CA LYS A 300 27.65 3.42 -9.07
C LYS A 300 28.81 3.06 -10.02
N ASN A 301 30.03 3.14 -9.50
CA ASN A 301 31.23 2.67 -10.18
C ASN A 301 31.29 1.16 -10.22
#